data_a5cb2cd0cd62a908db5a41c125f00d05
#
_entry.id   a5cb2cd0cd62a908db5a41c125f00d05
#
_cell.length_a   1.000
_cell.length_b   1.000
_cell.length_c   1.000
_cell.angle_alpha   90.00
_cell.angle_beta   90.00
_cell.angle_gamma   90.00
#
_symmetry.space_group_name_H-M   'P 1'
#
loop_
_entity.id
_entity.type
_entity.pdbx_description
1 polymer ?
#
loop_
_entity_poly.entity_id
_entity_poly.type
_entity_poly.pdbx_seq_one_letter_code
_entity_poly.pdbx_strand_id
1 'polypeptide(L)'
;MCVDFSLGELYTNFIQNQIKGFKNLSIILENRLTSKTDIFVSDSVIESLSITQIIWKRPPTPLDWEMFGDAIVDVKNKSKRM
;
A
#
# COMPACT_ATOMS: atom_id res chain seq x y z
N MET A 1 5.37 4.06 0.72
CA MET A 1 4.24 3.16 1.04
C MET A 1 4.48 2.49 2.39
N CYS A 2 3.50 2.51 3.24
CA CYS A 2 3.55 1.82 4.53
C CYS A 2 2.57 0.66 4.52
N VAL A 3 2.99 -0.52 4.98
CA VAL A 3 2.15 -1.72 5.04
C VAL A 3 2.11 -2.20 6.49
N ASP A 4 0.92 -2.29 7.06
CA ASP A 4 0.77 -2.69 8.45
C ASP A 4 -0.58 -3.38 8.66
N PHE A 5 -0.55 -4.67 8.96
CA PHE A 5 -1.76 -5.46 9.18
C PHE A 5 -1.89 -5.88 10.64
N SER A 6 -3.13 -5.90 11.13
CA SER A 6 -3.41 -6.28 12.51
C SER A 6 -3.10 -7.75 12.81
N LEU A 7 -2.99 -8.59 11.77
CA LEU A 7 -2.61 -10.01 11.92
C LEU A 7 -1.16 -10.19 12.36
N GLY A 8 -0.37 -9.11 12.40
CA GLY A 8 0.96 -9.14 12.94
C GLY A 8 2.06 -9.10 11.88
N GLU A 9 3.29 -9.16 12.40
CA GLU A 9 4.50 -8.91 11.61
C GLU A 9 4.71 -9.93 10.49
N LEU A 10 4.43 -11.21 10.75
CA LEU A 10 4.63 -12.24 9.74
C LEU A 10 3.74 -12.03 8.51
N TYR A 11 2.48 -11.70 8.74
CA TYR A 11 1.56 -11.44 7.64
C TYR A 11 1.94 -10.16 6.91
N THR A 12 2.29 -9.12 7.64
CA THR A 12 2.74 -7.85 7.07
C THR A 12 3.96 -8.07 6.17
N ASN A 13 4.94 -8.83 6.64
CA ASN A 13 6.15 -9.13 5.86
C ASN A 13 5.82 -9.95 4.61
N PHE A 14 4.89 -10.89 4.70
CA PHE A 14 4.45 -11.68 3.56
C PHE A 14 3.89 -10.79 2.46
N ILE A 15 3.01 -9.86 2.82
CA ILE A 15 2.43 -8.91 1.85
C ILE A 15 3.50 -7.97 1.30
N GLN A 16 4.40 -7.46 2.15
CA GLN A 16 5.50 -6.61 1.70
C GLN A 16 6.36 -7.30 0.64
N ASN A 17 6.65 -8.59 0.84
CA ASN A 17 7.45 -9.34 -0.12
C ASN A 17 6.75 -9.48 -1.47
N GLN A 18 5.44 -9.66 -1.47
CA GLN A 18 4.66 -9.70 -2.71
C GLN A 18 4.66 -8.35 -3.41
N ILE A 19 4.53 -7.26 -2.66
CA ILE A 19 4.57 -5.91 -3.20
C ILE A 19 5.92 -5.62 -3.85
N LYS A 20 7.01 -6.05 -3.24
CA LYS A 20 8.36 -5.83 -3.79
C LYS A 20 8.52 -6.42 -5.19
N GLY A 21 7.85 -7.52 -5.48
CA GLY A 21 7.91 -8.16 -6.78
C GLY A 21 6.86 -7.70 -7.78
N PHE A 22 6.04 -6.74 -7.41
CA PHE A 22 4.86 -6.37 -8.19
C PHE A 22 5.21 -5.51 -9.39
N LYS A 23 5.08 -6.08 -10.60
CA LYS A 23 5.17 -5.38 -11.90
C LYS A 23 6.35 -4.43 -12.07
N ASN A 24 7.43 -4.65 -11.35
CA ASN A 24 8.65 -3.82 -11.44
C ASN A 24 8.41 -2.32 -11.19
N LEU A 25 7.38 -1.99 -10.41
CA LEU A 25 7.13 -0.62 -10.01
C LEU A 25 8.14 -0.19 -8.95
N SER A 26 8.60 1.04 -9.04
CA SER A 26 9.53 1.59 -8.06
C SER A 26 8.77 1.94 -6.78
N ILE A 27 8.70 0.99 -5.88
CA ILE A 27 7.97 1.16 -4.61
C ILE A 27 8.98 1.16 -3.47
N ILE A 28 8.90 2.21 -2.64
CA ILE A 28 9.71 2.31 -1.43
C ILE A 28 8.82 1.92 -0.25
N LEU A 29 9.20 0.84 0.44
CA LEU A 29 8.45 0.37 1.60
C LEU A 29 9.01 0.96 2.88
N GLU A 30 8.12 1.41 3.76
CA GLU A 30 8.44 2.05 5.02
C GLU A 30 7.87 1.21 6.18
N ASN A 31 8.55 1.21 7.32
CA ASN A 31 8.12 0.44 8.49
C ASN A 31 7.06 1.16 9.32
N ARG A 32 6.86 2.45 9.09
CA ARG A 32 5.89 3.26 9.83
C ARG A 32 5.40 4.41 8.98
N LEU A 33 4.26 4.97 9.36
CA LEU A 33 3.72 6.16 8.71
C LEU A 33 4.60 7.37 9.03
N THR A 34 4.89 8.14 7.98
CA THR A 34 5.63 9.40 8.10
C THR A 34 4.93 10.46 7.28
N SER A 35 5.41 11.69 7.36
CA SER A 35 4.86 12.79 6.55
C SER A 35 5.09 12.58 5.05
N LYS A 36 5.98 11.67 4.68
CA LYS A 36 6.29 11.35 3.28
C LYS A 36 5.53 10.14 2.75
N THR A 37 4.79 9.45 3.60
CA THR A 37 4.02 8.27 3.19
C THR A 37 2.87 8.72 2.30
N ASP A 38 2.75 8.13 1.12
CA ASP A 38 1.71 8.46 0.14
C ASP A 38 0.62 7.40 0.03
N ILE A 39 0.91 6.17 0.40
CA ILE A 39 -0.06 5.07 0.38
C ILE A 39 0.09 4.24 1.66
N PHE A 40 -1.03 3.92 2.29
CA PHE A 40 -1.06 3.03 3.45
C PHE A 40 -1.89 1.79 3.12
N VAL A 41 -1.30 0.62 3.28
CA VAL A 41 -1.94 -0.67 3.03
C VAL A 41 -2.16 -1.38 4.37
N SER A 42 -3.40 -1.67 4.68
CA SER A 42 -3.75 -2.28 5.97
C SER A 42 -5.08 -3.02 5.86
N ASP A 43 -5.58 -3.51 6.99
CA ASP A 43 -6.88 -4.17 7.08
C ASP A 43 -7.96 -3.29 7.72
N SER A 44 -7.65 -2.04 8.04
CA SER A 44 -8.65 -1.12 8.59
C SER A 44 -8.33 0.32 8.22
N VAL A 45 -9.38 1.12 8.03
CA VAL A 45 -9.26 2.54 7.67
C VAL A 45 -8.85 3.36 8.88
N ILE A 46 -7.92 4.29 8.66
CA ILE A 46 -7.60 5.33 9.64
C ILE A 46 -8.29 6.61 9.17
N GLU A 47 -9.34 7.03 9.87
CA GLU A 47 -10.19 8.15 9.43
C GLU A 47 -9.46 9.49 9.38
N SER A 48 -8.51 9.71 10.27
CA SER A 48 -7.76 10.96 10.33
C SER A 48 -6.64 11.06 9.28
N LEU A 49 -6.43 9.99 8.52
CA LEU A 49 -5.33 9.92 7.56
C LEU A 49 -5.82 10.36 6.19
N SER A 50 -5.20 11.37 5.59
CA SER A 50 -5.65 11.97 4.33
C SER A 50 -5.02 11.36 3.08
N ILE A 51 -4.07 10.44 3.25
CA ILE A 51 -3.41 9.79 2.11
C ILE A 51 -4.25 8.63 1.56
N THR A 52 -3.87 8.12 0.40
CA THR A 52 -4.52 6.95 -0.18
C THR A 52 -4.36 5.74 0.72
N GLN A 53 -5.47 5.08 1.03
CA GLN A 53 -5.48 3.87 1.84
C GLN A 53 -6.01 2.70 1.03
N ILE A 54 -5.29 1.59 1.07
CA ILE A 54 -5.71 0.34 0.41
C ILE A 54 -6.04 -0.65 1.53
N ILE A 55 -7.30 -1.08 1.57
CA ILE A 55 -7.80 -1.90 2.68
C ILE A 55 -8.05 -3.32 2.20
N TRP A 56 -7.29 -4.27 2.75
CA TRP A 56 -7.43 -5.69 2.46
C TRP A 56 -7.77 -6.42 3.76
N LYS A 57 -9.06 -6.70 3.98
CA LYS A 57 -9.53 -7.40 5.18
C LYS A 57 -9.27 -8.90 5.13
N ARG A 58 -8.83 -9.40 3.98
CA ARG A 58 -8.48 -10.80 3.74
C ARG A 58 -7.36 -10.80 2.69
N PRO A 59 -6.70 -11.95 2.47
CA PRO A 59 -5.64 -12.00 1.46
C PRO A 59 -6.12 -11.47 0.11
N PRO A 60 -5.31 -10.64 -0.57
CA PRO A 60 -5.74 -9.99 -1.81
C PRO A 60 -5.94 -11.01 -2.93
N THR A 61 -6.99 -10.77 -3.71
CA THR A 61 -7.32 -11.53 -4.91
C THR A 61 -6.58 -10.93 -6.11
N PRO A 62 -6.59 -11.62 -7.30
CA PRO A 62 -6.03 -11.01 -8.51
C PRO A 62 -6.66 -9.64 -8.84
N LEU A 63 -7.97 -9.48 -8.61
CA LEU A 63 -8.62 -8.18 -8.82
C LEU A 63 -8.10 -7.12 -7.86
N ASP A 64 -7.87 -7.50 -6.59
CA ASP A 64 -7.30 -6.58 -5.60
C ASP A 64 -5.92 -6.12 -6.04
N TRP A 65 -5.08 -7.01 -6.58
CA TRP A 65 -3.78 -6.65 -7.09
C TRP A 65 -3.85 -5.72 -8.30
N GLU A 66 -4.84 -5.91 -9.16
CA GLU A 66 -5.07 -5.02 -10.30
C GLU A 66 -5.41 -3.62 -9.83
N MET A 67 -6.33 -3.52 -8.87
CA MET A 67 -6.71 -2.22 -8.28
C MET A 67 -5.54 -1.57 -7.54
N PHE A 68 -4.69 -2.38 -6.91
CA PHE A 68 -3.48 -1.90 -6.26
C PHE A 68 -2.54 -1.23 -7.27
N GLY A 69 -2.33 -1.87 -8.42
CA GLY A 69 -1.52 -1.29 -9.49
C GLY A 69 -2.06 0.03 -9.99
N ASP A 70 -3.37 0.11 -10.18
CA ASP A 70 -4.04 1.34 -10.62
C ASP A 70 -3.86 2.46 -9.59
N ALA A 71 -3.96 2.14 -8.31
CA ALA A 71 -3.77 3.13 -7.24
C ALA A 71 -2.34 3.68 -7.23
N ILE A 72 -1.35 2.82 -7.44
CA ILE A 72 0.05 3.26 -7.50
C ILE A 72 0.27 4.21 -8.67
N VAL A 73 -0.23 3.87 -9.84
CA VAL A 73 -0.11 4.71 -11.03
C VAL A 73 -0.77 6.06 -10.79
N ASP A 74 -1.95 6.06 -10.18
CA ASP A 74 -2.70 7.27 -9.89
C ASP A 74 -1.93 8.20 -8.94
N VAL A 75 -1.35 7.64 -7.87
CA VAL A 75 -0.55 8.42 -6.92
C VAL A 75 0.69 9.00 -7.60
N LYS A 76 1.39 8.21 -8.42
CA LYS A 76 2.57 8.69 -9.15
C LYS A 76 2.20 9.82 -10.11
N ASN A 77 1.07 9.71 -10.77
CA ASN A 77 0.62 10.76 -11.69
C ASN A 77 0.29 12.06 -10.95
N LYS A 78 -0.33 11.96 -9.78
CA LYS A 78 -0.62 13.13 -8.96
C LYS A 78 0.64 13.83 -8.51
N SER A 79 1.68 13.09 -8.12
CA SER A 79 2.93 13.69 -7.66
C SER A 79 3.71 14.36 -8.78
N LYS A 80 3.42 14.05 -10.04
CA LYS A 80 4.03 14.71 -11.21
C LYS A 80 3.30 15.97 -11.63
N ARG A 81 2.13 16.23 -11.10
CA ARG A 81 1.36 17.44 -11.37
C ARG A 81 1.79 18.53 -10.40
N MET A 82 2.53 19.45 -10.90
CA MET A 82 3.00 20.59 -10.12
C MET A 82 2.23 21.83 -10.53
#